data_900085c41ca3e90b8cf60e4c65aeed4a
#
_entry.id   900085c41ca3e90b8cf60e4c65aeed4a
#
_cell.length_a   1.000
_cell.length_b   1.000
_cell.length_c   1.000
_cell.angle_alpha   90.00
_cell.angle_beta   90.00
_cell.angle_gamma   90.00
#
_symmetry.space_group_name_H-M   'P 1'
#
loop_
_entity.id
_entity.type
_entity.pdbx_description
1 polymer ?
#
loop_
_entity_poly.entity_id
_entity_poly.type
_entity_poly.pdbx_seq_one_letter_code
_entity_poly.pdbx_strand_id
1 'polypeptide(L)'
;MSDFATFVLEQLPAPPRRVLEIGCGREGGLVELLASQGYDALGVDPQAPGGERFVRATFQDASTALLPAPWDAVVAGRVLHHVKPLDEGLDRLAALAPLLLVDEFAWDLIDAPAQEWYEGQHRMLRAAGGDPYGPADLDEWRERHPGLHPHALLLDGLRRRYDERTLEWIPYFHRWLGGPSSEALERSLVDAGAIPAIGYRWAGVRGS
;
A
#
# COMPACT_ATOMS: atom_id res chain seq x y z
N MET A 1 -3.13 -4.58 15.79
CA MET A 1 -2.89 -5.03 14.40
C MET A 1 -3.24 -3.86 13.51
N SER A 2 -2.48 -3.56 12.45
CA SER A 2 -2.86 -2.47 11.54
C SER A 2 -4.11 -2.87 10.76
N ASP A 3 -4.91 -1.88 10.36
CA ASP A 3 -6.10 -2.09 9.52
C ASP A 3 -5.78 -2.84 8.22
N PHE A 4 -4.61 -2.57 7.62
CA PHE A 4 -4.18 -3.30 6.43
C PHE A 4 -3.87 -4.78 6.73
N ALA A 5 -3.26 -5.08 7.87
CA ALA A 5 -3.02 -6.47 8.28
C ALA A 5 -4.34 -7.24 8.46
N THR A 6 -5.35 -6.60 9.04
CA THR A 6 -6.68 -7.18 9.19
C THR A 6 -7.29 -7.47 7.82
N PHE A 7 -7.29 -6.48 6.92
CA PHE A 7 -7.77 -6.65 5.55
C PHE A 7 -7.06 -7.82 4.84
N VAL A 8 -5.73 -7.89 4.91
CA VAL A 8 -4.97 -8.98 4.28
C VAL A 8 -5.38 -10.33 4.81
N LEU A 9 -5.47 -10.50 6.15
CA LEU A 9 -5.85 -11.79 6.75
C LEU A 9 -7.29 -12.21 6.44
N GLU A 10 -8.20 -11.27 6.25
CA GLU A 10 -9.60 -11.53 5.85
C GLU A 10 -9.72 -11.98 4.39
N GLN A 11 -8.82 -11.51 3.52
CA GLN A 11 -8.83 -11.83 2.08
C GLN A 11 -8.03 -13.10 1.74
N LEU A 12 -7.05 -13.46 2.56
CA LEU A 12 -6.20 -14.63 2.31
C LEU A 12 -6.96 -15.94 2.56
N PRO A 13 -6.76 -16.97 1.72
CA PRO A 13 -7.20 -18.31 2.05
C PRO A 13 -6.46 -18.83 3.29
N ALA A 14 -7.09 -19.76 4.02
CA ALA A 14 -6.50 -20.33 5.23
C ALA A 14 -5.09 -20.94 4.97
N PRO A 15 -4.15 -20.79 5.93
CA PRO A 15 -2.82 -21.39 5.81
C PRO A 15 -2.87 -22.93 5.84
N PRO A 16 -1.82 -23.63 5.36
CA PRO A 16 -0.58 -23.04 4.82
C PRO A 16 -0.76 -22.54 3.38
N ARG A 17 -0.23 -21.34 3.11
CA ARG A 17 -0.19 -20.71 1.79
C ARG A 17 1.09 -19.91 1.65
N ARG A 18 1.55 -19.73 0.41
CA ARG A 18 2.72 -18.92 0.10
C ARG A 18 2.31 -17.50 -0.25
N VAL A 19 2.82 -16.52 0.50
CA VAL A 19 2.47 -15.11 0.35
C VAL A 19 3.73 -14.30 0.08
N LEU A 20 3.76 -13.55 -1.01
CA LEU A 20 4.82 -12.61 -1.33
C LEU A 20 4.35 -11.19 -1.00
N GLU A 21 5.09 -10.48 -0.16
CA GLU A 21 4.88 -9.05 0.06
C GLU A 21 5.90 -8.24 -0.75
N ILE A 22 5.41 -7.36 -1.64
CA ILE A 22 6.23 -6.39 -2.36
C ILE A 22 6.14 -5.03 -1.69
N GLY A 23 7.30 -4.35 -1.55
CA GLY A 23 7.36 -3.08 -0.85
C GLY A 23 7.27 -3.24 0.68
N CYS A 24 7.83 -4.30 1.25
CA CYS A 24 7.81 -4.55 2.70
C CYS A 24 8.61 -3.51 3.51
N GLY A 25 9.44 -2.70 2.85
CA GLY A 25 10.20 -1.64 3.48
C GLY A 25 11.26 -2.13 4.48
N ARG A 26 11.88 -1.17 5.16
CA ARG A 26 12.96 -1.43 6.13
C ARG A 26 12.50 -2.23 7.34
N GLU A 27 11.25 -2.06 7.76
CA GLU A 27 10.68 -2.73 8.93
C GLU A 27 10.10 -4.11 8.62
N GLY A 28 10.13 -4.56 7.34
CA GLY A 28 9.70 -5.89 6.95
C GLY A 28 8.20 -6.08 6.75
N GLY A 29 7.42 -5.01 6.76
CA GLY A 29 5.99 -5.03 6.43
C GLY A 29 5.15 -5.98 7.29
N LEU A 30 4.41 -6.86 6.63
CA LEU A 30 3.55 -7.87 7.26
C LEU A 30 4.18 -9.27 7.32
N VAL A 31 5.40 -9.46 6.80
CA VAL A 31 6.02 -10.78 6.62
C VAL A 31 6.06 -11.59 7.92
N GLU A 32 6.54 -11.01 9.02
CA GLU A 32 6.64 -11.73 10.29
C GLU A 32 5.25 -12.00 10.90
N LEU A 33 4.30 -11.09 10.72
CA LEU A 33 2.92 -11.33 11.13
C LEU A 33 2.33 -12.51 10.36
N LEU A 34 2.44 -12.53 9.04
CA LEU A 34 1.94 -13.61 8.19
C LEU A 34 2.59 -14.95 8.57
N ALA A 35 3.91 -14.95 8.80
CA ALA A 35 4.61 -16.16 9.25
C ALA A 35 4.09 -16.64 10.61
N SER A 36 3.80 -15.76 11.56
CA SER A 36 3.21 -16.13 12.85
C SER A 36 1.80 -16.71 12.75
N GLN A 37 1.09 -16.42 11.65
CA GLN A 37 -0.23 -16.98 11.35
C GLN A 37 -0.16 -18.28 10.51
N GLY A 38 1.03 -18.81 10.26
CA GLY A 38 1.24 -20.08 9.57
C GLY A 38 1.36 -19.98 8.04
N TYR A 39 1.57 -18.79 7.49
CA TYR A 39 1.87 -18.59 6.07
C TYR A 39 3.37 -18.75 5.79
N ASP A 40 3.71 -19.27 4.61
CA ASP A 40 5.08 -19.20 4.05
C ASP A 40 5.23 -17.82 3.39
N ALA A 41 5.72 -16.84 4.18
CA ALA A 41 5.77 -15.44 3.78
C ALA A 41 7.20 -15.01 3.41
N LEU A 42 7.33 -14.28 2.29
CA LEU A 42 8.57 -13.66 1.82
C LEU A 42 8.30 -12.18 1.51
N GLY A 43 9.21 -11.29 1.95
CA GLY A 43 9.17 -9.87 1.63
C GLY A 43 10.24 -9.48 0.62
N VAL A 44 9.90 -8.61 -0.34
CA VAL A 44 10.87 -8.02 -1.27
C VAL A 44 10.77 -6.50 -1.25
N ASP A 45 11.92 -5.86 -1.02
CA ASP A 45 12.07 -4.40 -1.02
C ASP A 45 13.56 -4.04 -1.12
N PRO A 46 13.95 -2.96 -1.81
CA PRO A 46 15.36 -2.51 -1.83
C PRO A 46 15.94 -2.24 -0.44
N GLN A 47 15.09 -1.90 0.53
CA GLN A 47 15.47 -1.60 1.91
C GLN A 47 15.07 -2.71 2.90
N ALA A 48 14.62 -3.88 2.41
CA ALA A 48 14.19 -4.98 3.26
C ALA A 48 15.21 -5.29 4.37
N PRO A 49 14.78 -5.75 5.56
CA PRO A 49 15.69 -6.19 6.61
C PRO A 49 16.50 -7.40 6.16
N GLY A 50 17.51 -7.79 6.95
CA GLY A 50 18.22 -9.04 6.75
C GLY A 50 17.39 -10.22 7.22
N GLY A 51 17.69 -11.43 6.70
CA GLY A 51 17.05 -12.67 7.12
C GLY A 51 16.53 -13.50 5.95
N GLU A 52 16.19 -14.75 6.23
CA GLU A 52 15.80 -15.74 5.22
C GLU A 52 14.45 -15.41 4.54
N ARG A 53 13.59 -14.61 5.22
CA ARG A 53 12.29 -14.19 4.71
C ARG A 53 12.32 -12.90 3.94
N PHE A 54 13.50 -12.35 3.61
CA PHE A 54 13.60 -11.05 2.99
C PHE A 54 14.58 -11.04 1.82
N VAL A 55 14.18 -10.38 0.74
CA VAL A 55 15.00 -10.18 -0.47
C VAL A 55 15.19 -8.68 -0.68
N ARG A 56 16.47 -8.24 -0.68
CA ARG A 56 16.84 -6.85 -0.97
C ARG A 56 16.96 -6.63 -2.47
N ALA A 57 15.84 -6.32 -3.10
CA ALA A 57 15.75 -6.00 -4.52
C ALA A 57 14.46 -5.23 -4.79
N THR A 58 14.35 -4.57 -5.95
CA THR A 58 13.03 -4.24 -6.47
C THR A 58 12.35 -5.52 -6.93
N PHE A 59 11.04 -5.62 -6.84
CA PHE A 59 10.37 -6.82 -7.31
C PHE A 59 10.49 -6.98 -8.84
N GLN A 60 10.69 -5.88 -9.57
CA GLN A 60 10.90 -5.89 -11.02
C GLN A 60 12.23 -6.54 -11.40
N ASP A 61 13.29 -6.29 -10.61
CA ASP A 61 14.64 -6.79 -10.88
C ASP A 61 14.93 -8.15 -10.22
N ALA A 62 14.13 -8.52 -9.22
CA ALA A 62 14.30 -9.81 -8.53
C ALA A 62 14.11 -10.97 -9.51
N SER A 63 15.13 -11.81 -9.65
CA SER A 63 15.07 -12.98 -10.52
C SER A 63 14.03 -14.01 -10.04
N THR A 64 13.61 -14.91 -10.93
CA THR A 64 12.74 -16.04 -10.56
C THR A 64 13.40 -16.98 -9.55
N ALA A 65 14.73 -16.99 -9.46
CA ALA A 65 15.45 -17.75 -8.43
C ALA A 65 15.31 -17.12 -7.04
N LEU A 66 15.17 -15.79 -6.96
CA LEU A 66 14.93 -15.07 -5.70
C LEU A 66 13.46 -15.07 -5.30
N LEU A 67 12.55 -15.08 -6.28
CA LEU A 67 11.10 -15.12 -6.07
C LEU A 67 10.51 -16.38 -6.72
N PRO A 68 10.78 -17.57 -6.17
CA PRO A 68 10.36 -18.82 -6.80
C PRO A 68 8.83 -18.99 -6.75
N ALA A 69 8.19 -18.88 -7.93
CA ALA A 69 6.76 -19.13 -8.09
C ALA A 69 6.45 -20.66 -8.00
N PRO A 70 5.18 -21.07 -7.80
CA PRO A 70 4.02 -20.21 -7.67
C PRO A 70 3.85 -19.62 -6.25
N TRP A 71 3.23 -18.45 -6.18
CA TRP A 71 2.70 -17.86 -4.95
C TRP A 71 1.18 -18.01 -4.94
N ASP A 72 0.58 -18.16 -3.76
CA ASP A 72 -0.88 -18.17 -3.61
C ASP A 72 -1.45 -16.76 -3.64
N ALA A 73 -0.71 -15.80 -3.09
CA ALA A 73 -1.07 -14.38 -3.08
C ALA A 73 0.16 -13.46 -3.15
N VAL A 74 -0.05 -12.26 -3.70
CA VAL A 74 0.85 -11.12 -3.54
C VAL A 74 0.13 -10.04 -2.72
N VAL A 75 0.87 -9.44 -1.79
CA VAL A 75 0.46 -8.26 -1.00
C VAL A 75 1.32 -7.09 -1.43
N ALA A 76 0.70 -5.94 -1.74
CA ALA A 76 1.37 -4.73 -2.19
C ALA A 76 0.91 -3.53 -1.34
N GLY A 77 1.78 -3.05 -0.46
CA GLY A 77 1.48 -1.91 0.40
C GLY A 77 2.17 -0.63 -0.06
N ARG A 78 1.43 0.31 -0.66
CA ARG A 78 1.91 1.67 -1.04
C ARG A 78 3.16 1.65 -1.91
N VAL A 79 3.19 0.80 -2.92
CA VAL A 79 4.35 0.59 -3.79
C VAL A 79 4.00 0.72 -5.27
N LEU A 80 2.76 0.42 -5.66
CA LEU A 80 2.39 0.33 -7.08
C LEU A 80 2.43 1.69 -7.78
N HIS A 81 2.15 2.78 -7.06
CA HIS A 81 2.23 4.14 -7.63
C HIS A 81 3.66 4.54 -8.05
N HIS A 82 4.70 3.81 -7.62
CA HIS A 82 6.10 4.01 -8.02
C HIS A 82 6.55 3.07 -9.15
N VAL A 83 5.81 2.01 -9.46
CA VAL A 83 6.25 0.93 -10.37
C VAL A 83 6.33 1.42 -11.81
N LYS A 84 7.51 1.32 -12.43
CA LYS A 84 7.73 1.76 -13.81
C LYS A 84 8.55 0.72 -14.59
N PRO A 85 8.13 0.34 -15.81
CA PRO A 85 6.83 0.64 -16.44
C PRO A 85 5.66 -0.04 -15.71
N LEU A 86 4.51 0.64 -15.61
CA LEU A 86 3.38 0.13 -14.84
C LEU A 86 2.83 -1.19 -15.39
N ASP A 87 2.54 -1.23 -16.69
CA ASP A 87 1.92 -2.43 -17.31
C ASP A 87 2.82 -3.66 -17.16
N GLU A 88 4.13 -3.54 -17.39
CA GLU A 88 5.08 -4.65 -17.18
C GLU A 88 5.11 -5.13 -15.73
N GLY A 89 5.08 -4.17 -14.79
CA GLY A 89 5.02 -4.50 -13.37
C GLY A 89 3.74 -5.24 -12.99
N LEU A 90 2.59 -4.78 -13.48
CA LEU A 90 1.31 -5.43 -13.22
C LEU A 90 1.19 -6.79 -13.91
N ASP A 91 1.73 -6.96 -15.14
CA ASP A 91 1.81 -8.27 -15.81
C ASP A 91 2.64 -9.26 -15.01
N ARG A 92 3.77 -8.79 -14.47
CA ARG A 92 4.61 -9.62 -13.60
C ARG A 92 3.88 -10.05 -12.33
N LEU A 93 3.14 -9.15 -11.68
CA LEU A 93 2.33 -9.51 -10.49
C LEU A 93 1.29 -10.56 -10.84
N ALA A 94 0.60 -10.41 -11.97
CA ALA A 94 -0.37 -11.39 -12.44
C ALA A 94 0.26 -12.76 -12.77
N ALA A 95 1.53 -12.78 -13.20
CA ALA A 95 2.26 -14.02 -13.41
C ALA A 95 2.72 -14.70 -12.11
N LEU A 96 2.96 -13.93 -11.05
CA LEU A 96 3.45 -14.44 -9.76
C LEU A 96 2.35 -15.14 -8.95
N ALA A 97 1.15 -14.57 -8.88
CA ALA A 97 0.06 -15.12 -8.06
C ALA A 97 -1.33 -14.88 -8.65
N PRO A 98 -2.31 -15.75 -8.36
CA PRO A 98 -3.69 -15.54 -8.74
C PRO A 98 -4.43 -14.51 -7.89
N LEU A 99 -4.03 -14.28 -6.63
CA LEU A 99 -4.63 -13.30 -5.72
C LEU A 99 -3.68 -12.12 -5.51
N LEU A 100 -4.20 -10.91 -5.67
CA LEU A 100 -3.48 -9.67 -5.38
C LEU A 100 -4.26 -8.83 -4.36
N LEU A 101 -3.56 -8.41 -3.31
CA LEU A 101 -4.08 -7.56 -2.23
C LEU A 101 -3.27 -6.26 -2.19
N VAL A 102 -3.96 -5.13 -2.25
CA VAL A 102 -3.33 -3.81 -2.40
C VAL A 102 -3.82 -2.86 -1.31
N ASP A 103 -2.91 -2.08 -0.74
CA ASP A 103 -3.19 -0.88 0.05
C ASP A 103 -2.44 0.28 -0.61
N GLU A 104 -3.17 1.27 -1.12
CA GLU A 104 -2.60 2.32 -1.94
C GLU A 104 -3.13 3.72 -1.61
N PHE A 105 -2.52 4.70 -2.25
CA PHE A 105 -2.69 6.10 -2.00
C PHE A 105 -3.06 6.85 -3.29
N ALA A 106 -4.26 7.41 -3.31
CA ALA A 106 -4.80 8.21 -4.40
C ALA A 106 -4.38 9.70 -4.25
N TRP A 107 -3.10 9.98 -4.38
CA TRP A 107 -2.52 11.30 -4.20
C TRP A 107 -3.15 12.37 -5.09
N ASP A 108 -3.64 11.98 -6.26
CA ASP A 108 -4.28 12.82 -7.26
C ASP A 108 -5.73 13.20 -6.91
N LEU A 109 -6.30 12.63 -5.85
CA LEU A 109 -7.60 13.03 -5.28
C LEU A 109 -7.48 14.09 -4.19
N ILE A 110 -6.27 14.47 -3.77
CA ILE A 110 -6.09 15.52 -2.77
C ILE A 110 -6.57 16.85 -3.35
N ASP A 111 -7.72 17.30 -2.91
CA ASP A 111 -8.29 18.60 -3.24
C ASP A 111 -7.81 19.72 -2.27
N ALA A 112 -8.18 20.96 -2.55
CA ALA A 112 -7.76 22.10 -1.74
C ALA A 112 -8.25 22.01 -0.27
N PRO A 113 -9.49 21.62 0.05
CA PRO A 113 -9.93 21.38 1.43
C PRO A 113 -9.11 20.32 2.16
N ALA A 114 -8.81 19.20 1.52
CA ALA A 114 -8.02 18.11 2.09
C ALA A 114 -6.57 18.55 2.36
N GLN A 115 -5.97 19.29 1.43
CA GLN A 115 -4.62 19.84 1.59
C GLN A 115 -4.57 20.83 2.75
N GLU A 116 -5.49 21.81 2.80
CA GLU A 116 -5.55 22.82 3.87
C GLU A 116 -5.72 22.16 5.24
N TRP A 117 -6.63 21.18 5.35
CA TRP A 117 -6.83 20.43 6.58
C TRP A 117 -5.55 19.70 7.01
N TYR A 118 -4.95 18.92 6.11
CA TYR A 118 -3.75 18.14 6.40
C TYR A 118 -2.58 19.02 6.86
N GLU A 119 -2.24 20.05 6.10
CA GLU A 119 -1.13 20.97 6.42
C GLU A 119 -1.40 21.75 7.72
N GLY A 120 -2.67 22.09 7.98
CA GLY A 120 -3.11 22.69 9.23
C GLY A 120 -2.84 21.76 10.43
N GLN A 121 -3.24 20.50 10.35
CA GLN A 121 -2.97 19.51 11.39
C GLN A 121 -1.47 19.28 11.58
N HIS A 122 -0.71 19.15 10.49
CA HIS A 122 0.73 19.00 10.52
C HIS A 122 1.40 20.15 11.28
N ARG A 123 1.06 21.42 10.96
CA ARG A 123 1.58 22.59 11.67
C ARG A 123 1.22 22.59 13.16
N MET A 124 -0.02 22.24 13.51
CA MET A 124 -0.46 22.19 14.91
C MET A 124 0.29 21.13 15.71
N LEU A 125 0.47 19.93 15.14
CA LEU A 125 1.23 18.85 15.77
C LEU A 125 2.69 19.26 16.01
N ARG A 126 3.34 19.87 15.03
CA ARG A 126 4.72 20.40 15.17
C ARG A 126 4.81 21.48 16.26
N ALA A 127 3.86 22.41 16.29
CA ALA A 127 3.81 23.47 17.31
C ALA A 127 3.61 22.89 18.74
N ALA A 128 2.94 21.74 18.86
CA ALA A 128 2.76 21.03 20.12
C ALA A 128 3.96 20.12 20.49
N GLY A 129 5.04 20.15 19.71
CA GLY A 129 6.23 19.31 19.95
C GLY A 129 6.13 17.89 19.39
N GLY A 130 5.12 17.59 18.59
CA GLY A 130 5.00 16.32 17.86
C GLY A 130 5.94 16.26 16.66
N ASP A 131 6.12 15.04 16.13
CA ASP A 131 6.94 14.79 14.95
C ASP A 131 6.16 13.99 13.89
N PRO A 132 5.21 14.64 13.16
CA PRO A 132 4.47 13.99 12.10
C PRO A 132 5.42 13.51 10.99
N TYR A 133 5.21 12.28 10.54
CA TYR A 133 6.07 11.59 9.58
C TYR A 133 5.96 12.14 8.15
N GLY A 134 4.80 12.64 7.77
CA GLY A 134 4.52 13.07 6.41
C GLY A 134 5.09 14.46 6.05
N PRO A 135 4.95 14.88 4.80
CA PRO A 135 5.44 16.17 4.33
C PRO A 135 4.69 17.33 5.00
N ALA A 136 5.40 18.43 5.26
CA ALA A 136 4.78 19.63 5.80
C ALA A 136 4.05 20.45 4.74
N ASP A 137 4.42 20.28 3.48
CA ASP A 137 3.91 20.97 2.30
C ASP A 137 3.66 19.94 1.19
N LEU A 138 2.41 19.80 0.77
CA LEU A 138 2.03 18.81 -0.23
C LEU A 138 2.38 19.24 -1.66
N ASP A 139 2.48 20.52 -1.96
CA ASP A 139 2.90 20.99 -3.28
C ASP A 139 4.40 20.72 -3.48
N GLU A 140 5.22 21.04 -2.47
CA GLU A 140 6.64 20.69 -2.48
C GLU A 140 6.84 19.15 -2.55
N TRP A 141 5.99 18.39 -1.88
CA TRP A 141 6.02 16.92 -1.96
C TRP A 141 5.72 16.42 -3.37
N ARG A 142 4.68 16.95 -4.04
CA ARG A 142 4.34 16.60 -5.44
C ARG A 142 5.47 16.91 -6.41
N GLU A 143 6.10 18.08 -6.26
CA GLU A 143 7.25 18.49 -7.09
C GLU A 143 8.45 17.51 -6.94
N ARG A 144 8.67 16.99 -5.74
CA ARG A 144 9.76 16.05 -5.45
C ARG A 144 9.44 14.60 -5.86
N HIS A 145 8.18 14.29 -6.17
CA HIS A 145 7.73 12.96 -6.59
C HIS A 145 7.11 12.97 -7.99
N PRO A 146 7.85 13.42 -9.04
CA PRO A 146 7.32 13.47 -10.38
C PRO A 146 7.06 12.07 -10.93
N GLY A 147 5.92 11.93 -11.60
CA GLY A 147 5.60 10.69 -12.33
C GLY A 147 5.12 9.54 -11.47
N LEU A 148 4.53 9.83 -10.30
CA LEU A 148 3.69 8.85 -9.62
C LEU A 148 2.46 8.54 -10.47
N HIS A 149 2.03 7.28 -10.46
CA HIS A 149 0.81 6.90 -11.17
C HIS A 149 -0.44 7.37 -10.41
N PRO A 150 -1.40 8.04 -11.09
CA PRO A 150 -2.68 8.38 -10.50
C PRO A 150 -3.49 7.11 -10.23
N HIS A 151 -4.39 7.19 -9.23
CA HIS A 151 -5.19 6.05 -8.79
C HIS A 151 -6.02 5.41 -9.91
N ALA A 152 -6.61 6.23 -10.81
CA ALA A 152 -7.42 5.72 -11.90
C ALA A 152 -6.62 4.82 -12.85
N LEU A 153 -5.38 5.21 -13.18
CA LEU A 153 -4.49 4.41 -14.02
C LEU A 153 -4.12 3.07 -13.35
N LEU A 154 -3.87 3.11 -12.03
CA LEU A 154 -3.60 1.90 -11.25
C LEU A 154 -4.81 0.95 -11.23
N LEU A 155 -5.98 1.45 -10.87
CA LEU A 155 -7.22 0.65 -10.79
C LEU A 155 -7.58 0.06 -12.16
N ASP A 156 -7.48 0.84 -13.24
CA ASP A 156 -7.71 0.34 -14.60
C ASP A 156 -6.70 -0.75 -14.99
N GLY A 157 -5.43 -0.56 -14.64
CA GLY A 157 -4.40 -1.56 -14.86
C GLY A 157 -4.63 -2.87 -14.10
N LEU A 158 -5.08 -2.78 -12.86
CA LEU A 158 -5.46 -3.92 -12.02
C LEU A 158 -6.68 -4.66 -12.58
N ARG A 159 -7.75 -3.93 -12.92
CA ARG A 159 -9.00 -4.48 -13.48
C ARG A 159 -8.83 -5.16 -14.83
N ARG A 160 -7.83 -4.80 -15.62
CA ARG A 160 -7.50 -5.52 -16.86
C ARG A 160 -6.91 -6.91 -16.63
N ARG A 161 -6.39 -7.19 -15.43
CA ARG A 161 -5.64 -8.42 -15.10
C ARG A 161 -6.32 -9.31 -14.09
N TYR A 162 -7.18 -8.72 -13.27
CA TYR A 162 -7.85 -9.39 -12.17
C TYR A 162 -9.32 -9.00 -12.13
N ASP A 163 -10.15 -9.94 -11.75
CA ASP A 163 -11.55 -9.71 -11.37
C ASP A 163 -11.55 -9.07 -9.98
N GLU A 164 -12.00 -7.81 -9.92
CA GLU A 164 -12.09 -7.05 -8.65
C GLU A 164 -13.10 -7.72 -7.71
N ARG A 165 -12.67 -8.04 -6.50
CA ARG A 165 -13.53 -8.57 -5.42
C ARG A 165 -13.93 -7.49 -4.43
N THR A 166 -13.01 -6.59 -4.14
CA THR A 166 -13.18 -5.56 -3.12
C THR A 166 -12.45 -4.30 -3.54
N LEU A 167 -13.11 -3.17 -3.42
CA LEU A 167 -12.50 -1.83 -3.41
C LEU A 167 -13.10 -1.05 -2.25
N GLU A 168 -12.26 -0.68 -1.29
CA GLU A 168 -12.63 0.08 -0.10
C GLU A 168 -11.84 1.39 -0.07
N TRP A 169 -12.53 2.52 -0.03
CA TRP A 169 -11.92 3.83 0.18
C TRP A 169 -11.76 4.12 1.66
N ILE A 170 -10.58 4.58 2.07
CA ILE A 170 -10.21 4.76 3.47
C ILE A 170 -9.50 6.09 3.71
N PRO A 171 -9.52 6.62 4.95
CA PRO A 171 -8.62 7.67 5.38
C PRO A 171 -7.15 7.30 5.18
N TYR A 172 -6.31 8.30 4.89
CA TYR A 172 -4.88 8.05 4.68
C TYR A 172 -3.95 9.00 5.42
N PHE A 173 -4.30 10.28 5.53
CA PHE A 173 -3.44 11.31 6.12
C PHE A 173 -3.04 11.03 7.56
N HIS A 174 -3.88 10.31 8.33
CA HIS A 174 -3.55 9.92 9.70
C HIS A 174 -2.22 9.15 9.79
N ARG A 175 -1.83 8.43 8.75
CA ARG A 175 -0.56 7.71 8.66
C ARG A 175 0.64 8.65 8.66
N TRP A 176 0.46 9.84 8.09
CA TRP A 176 1.45 10.90 8.05
C TRP A 176 1.40 11.82 9.27
N LEU A 177 0.24 11.96 9.90
CA LEU A 177 0.00 12.81 11.07
C LEU A 177 0.28 12.10 12.43
N GLY A 178 0.56 10.80 12.40
CA GLY A 178 1.08 10.10 13.58
C GLY A 178 0.03 9.47 14.51
N GLY A 179 -1.10 8.96 13.95
CA GLY A 179 -1.80 7.99 14.71
C GLY A 179 -3.33 7.99 14.78
N PRO A 180 -3.89 7.15 15.66
CA PRO A 180 -5.33 6.84 15.72
C PRO A 180 -6.26 8.04 15.98
N SER A 181 -5.79 9.04 16.74
CA SER A 181 -6.59 10.25 16.99
C SER A 181 -6.82 11.06 15.70
N SER A 182 -5.80 11.16 14.86
CA SER A 182 -5.90 11.82 13.56
C SER A 182 -6.80 11.02 12.61
N GLU A 183 -6.77 9.70 12.67
CA GLU A 183 -7.64 8.84 11.87
C GLU A 183 -9.12 9.06 12.15
N ALA A 184 -9.53 9.11 13.42
CA ALA A 184 -10.92 9.32 13.80
C ALA A 184 -11.46 10.67 13.29
N LEU A 185 -10.62 11.71 13.38
CA LEU A 185 -10.98 13.04 12.86
C LEU A 185 -11.06 13.05 11.33
N GLU A 186 -10.06 12.49 10.64
CA GLU A 186 -10.06 12.36 9.19
C GLU A 186 -11.28 11.60 8.69
N ARG A 187 -11.60 10.45 9.31
CA ARG A 187 -12.77 9.65 9.01
C ARG A 187 -14.07 10.45 9.13
N SER A 188 -14.21 11.24 10.19
CA SER A 188 -15.40 12.09 10.38
C SER A 188 -15.55 13.12 9.27
N LEU A 189 -14.46 13.67 8.75
CA LEU A 189 -14.50 14.63 7.64
C LEU A 189 -14.80 13.93 6.31
N VAL A 190 -14.27 12.74 6.08
CA VAL A 190 -14.58 11.92 4.91
C VAL A 190 -16.05 11.51 4.92
N ASP A 191 -16.58 11.04 6.04
CA ASP A 191 -17.97 10.62 6.19
C ASP A 191 -18.95 11.78 6.00
N ALA A 192 -18.53 13.00 6.37
CA ALA A 192 -19.28 14.23 6.12
C ALA A 192 -19.16 14.76 4.68
N GLY A 193 -18.31 14.15 3.84
CA GLY A 193 -18.03 14.64 2.48
C GLY A 193 -17.24 15.97 2.45
N ALA A 194 -16.58 16.33 3.54
CA ALA A 194 -15.80 17.57 3.63
C ALA A 194 -14.43 17.45 2.95
N ILE A 195 -13.86 16.25 2.93
CA ILE A 195 -12.63 15.88 2.22
C ILE A 195 -12.80 14.50 1.57
N PRO A 196 -12.08 14.19 0.48
CA PRO A 196 -12.11 12.85 -0.11
C PRO A 196 -11.38 11.81 0.75
N ALA A 197 -11.82 10.56 0.69
CA ALA A 197 -10.97 9.44 1.08
C ALA A 197 -9.87 9.27 0.02
N ILE A 198 -8.62 9.33 0.43
CA ILE A 198 -7.47 9.27 -0.48
C ILE A 198 -6.62 8.00 -0.32
N GLY A 199 -6.94 7.13 0.62
CA GLY A 199 -6.44 5.78 0.66
C GLY A 199 -7.43 4.81 0.04
N TYR A 200 -6.95 3.68 -0.46
CA TYR A 200 -7.83 2.59 -0.86
C TYR A 200 -7.18 1.23 -0.66
N ARG A 201 -8.04 0.25 -0.37
CA ARG A 201 -7.70 -1.17 -0.35
C ARG A 201 -8.40 -1.86 -1.50
N TRP A 202 -7.68 -2.73 -2.15
CA TRP A 202 -8.18 -3.44 -3.30
C TRP A 202 -7.80 -4.91 -3.22
N ALA A 203 -8.73 -5.79 -3.57
CA ALA A 203 -8.46 -7.22 -3.73
C ALA A 203 -9.01 -7.69 -5.07
N GLY A 204 -8.23 -8.48 -5.77
CA GLY A 204 -8.64 -9.09 -7.03
C GLY A 204 -8.04 -10.46 -7.27
N VAL A 205 -8.77 -11.27 -8.02
CA VAL A 205 -8.34 -12.63 -8.40
C VAL A 205 -8.23 -12.71 -9.91
N ARG A 206 -7.11 -13.25 -10.38
CA ARG A 206 -6.93 -13.49 -11.81
C ARG A 206 -7.95 -14.51 -12.30
N GLY A 207 -8.71 -14.14 -13.34
CA GLY A 207 -9.61 -15.05 -14.03
C GLY A 207 -8.87 -16.31 -14.53
N SER A 208 -9.58 -17.42 -14.55
CA SER A 208 -9.08 -18.71 -15.04
C SER A 208 -8.86 -18.69 -16.53
#